data_2ef0baea712a178802c9d78f0453abce
#
_entry.id   2ef0baea712a178802c9d78f0453abce
#
_cell.length_a   1.000
_cell.length_b   1.000
_cell.length_c   1.000
_cell.angle_alpha   90.00
_cell.angle_beta   90.00
_cell.angle_gamma   90.00
#
_symmetry.space_group_name_H-M   'P 1'
#
loop_
_entity.id
_entity.type
_entity.pdbx_description
1 polymer ?
#
loop_
_entity_poly.entity_id
_entity_poly.type
_entity_poly.pdbx_seq_one_letter_code
_entity_poly.pdbx_strand_id
1 'polypeptide(L)'
;MKLVNYKHGYFNYHKKLCLLVLLLHTLIFFAQSKNVITGSERLEVYLPILKNKNIALVANQTSLVRGEHLVDVLLNEGIQVKKYFLLSMVFEERMMQEKK
;
A
#
# COMPACT_ATOMS: atom_id res chain seq x y z
N MET A 1 34.04 4.01 -53.69
CA MET A 1 34.24 4.69 -52.40
C MET A 1 32.96 4.94 -51.61
N LYS A 2 31.81 4.72 -52.13
CA LYS A 2 30.53 4.86 -51.40
C LYS A 2 30.15 3.66 -50.46
N LEU A 3 30.85 2.53 -50.53
CA LEU A 3 30.58 1.31 -49.77
C LEU A 3 31.12 1.33 -48.33
N VAL A 4 32.08 2.20 -48.00
CA VAL A 4 32.71 2.28 -46.67
C VAL A 4 31.78 3.02 -45.66
N ASN A 5 30.96 3.93 -46.11
CA ASN A 5 30.01 4.66 -45.25
C ASN A 5 28.75 3.87 -44.87
N TYR A 6 28.43 2.81 -45.62
CA TYR A 6 27.26 1.99 -45.38
C TYR A 6 27.42 1.09 -44.13
N LYS A 7 28.60 0.58 -43.88
CA LYS A 7 28.90 -0.26 -42.68
C LYS A 7 28.82 0.53 -41.37
N HIS A 8 29.16 1.82 -41.37
CA HIS A 8 29.10 2.65 -40.17
C HIS A 8 27.66 3.01 -39.77
N GLY A 9 26.76 3.14 -40.71
CA GLY A 9 25.35 3.41 -40.46
C GLY A 9 24.62 2.24 -39.78
N TYR A 10 24.86 1.02 -40.24
CA TYR A 10 24.24 -0.19 -39.66
C TYR A 10 24.69 -0.48 -38.23
N PHE A 11 25.97 -0.28 -37.95
CA PHE A 11 26.52 -0.53 -36.60
C PHE A 11 25.95 0.43 -35.56
N ASN A 12 25.73 1.69 -35.93
CA ASN A 12 25.08 2.68 -35.05
C ASN A 12 23.59 2.44 -34.87
N TYR A 13 22.90 1.91 -35.87
CA TYR A 13 21.48 1.56 -35.79
C TYR A 13 21.25 0.42 -34.80
N HIS A 14 22.03 -0.65 -34.85
CA HIS A 14 21.91 -1.78 -33.92
C HIS A 14 22.16 -1.36 -32.46
N LYS A 15 23.13 -0.50 -32.21
CA LYS A 15 23.40 0.06 -30.87
C LYS A 15 22.21 0.87 -30.34
N LYS A 16 21.63 1.73 -31.18
CA LYS A 16 20.45 2.52 -30.80
C LYS A 16 19.23 1.63 -30.57
N LEU A 17 19.05 0.60 -31.39
CA LEU A 17 17.98 -0.38 -31.24
C LEU A 17 18.13 -1.18 -29.93
N CYS A 18 19.33 -1.68 -29.62
CA CYS A 18 19.59 -2.38 -28.36
C CYS A 18 19.34 -1.48 -27.13
N LEU A 19 19.73 -0.20 -27.21
CA LEU A 19 19.48 0.76 -26.13
C LEU A 19 18.01 1.01 -25.92
N LEU A 20 17.22 1.11 -27.01
CA LEU A 20 15.77 1.29 -26.98
C LEU A 20 15.08 0.07 -26.35
N VAL A 21 15.48 -1.13 -26.75
CA VAL A 21 14.95 -2.39 -26.21
C VAL A 21 15.27 -2.52 -24.72
N LEU A 22 16.48 -2.17 -24.31
CA LEU A 22 16.89 -2.17 -22.90
C LEU A 22 16.06 -1.18 -22.08
N LEU A 23 15.82 0.02 -22.60
CA LEU A 23 14.98 1.04 -21.97
C LEU A 23 13.53 0.57 -21.81
N LEU A 24 12.99 -0.09 -22.84
CA LEU A 24 11.63 -0.65 -22.81
C LEU A 24 11.50 -1.76 -21.73
N HIS A 25 12.50 -2.61 -21.59
CA HIS A 25 12.54 -3.65 -20.56
C HIS A 25 12.56 -3.07 -19.14
N THR A 26 13.30 -2.01 -18.90
CA THR A 26 13.34 -1.36 -17.58
C THR A 26 11.99 -0.77 -17.20
N LEU A 27 11.25 -0.20 -18.15
CA LEU A 27 9.90 0.35 -17.90
C LEU A 27 8.88 -0.73 -17.47
N ILE A 28 8.99 -1.94 -18.03
CA ILE A 28 8.09 -3.06 -17.69
C ILE A 28 8.33 -3.53 -16.24
N PHE A 29 9.58 -3.53 -15.76
CA PHE A 29 9.89 -3.92 -14.38
C PHE A 29 9.35 -2.94 -13.33
N PHE A 30 9.25 -1.66 -13.65
CA PHE A 30 8.70 -0.64 -12.74
C PHE A 30 7.16 -0.64 -12.66
N ALA A 31 6.47 -1.27 -13.60
CA ALA A 31 5.01 -1.24 -13.69
C ALA A 31 4.29 -2.29 -12.81
N GLN A 32 5.01 -3.14 -12.09
CA GLN A 32 4.42 -4.17 -11.23
C GLN A 32 4.17 -3.63 -9.82
N SER A 33 3.14 -2.82 -9.63
CA SER A 33 2.61 -2.56 -8.30
C SER A 33 1.71 -3.74 -7.88
N LYS A 34 2.21 -4.57 -6.99
CA LYS A 34 1.41 -5.63 -6.37
C LYS A 34 0.45 -4.97 -5.39
N ASN A 35 -0.85 -4.98 -5.69
CA ASN A 35 -1.87 -4.58 -4.74
C ASN A 35 -1.84 -5.54 -3.54
N VAL A 36 -1.28 -5.07 -2.44
CA VAL A 36 -1.30 -5.80 -1.17
C VAL A 36 -2.60 -5.48 -0.47
N ILE A 37 -3.48 -6.48 -0.36
CA ILE A 37 -4.71 -6.38 0.43
C ILE A 37 -4.31 -6.56 1.90
N THR A 38 -4.54 -5.54 2.70
CA THR A 38 -4.25 -5.58 4.14
C THR A 38 -5.24 -6.47 4.89
N GLY A 39 -4.86 -6.95 6.08
CA GLY A 39 -5.78 -7.75 6.90
C GLY A 39 -7.07 -7.00 7.26
N SER A 40 -7.00 -5.70 7.48
CA SER A 40 -8.14 -4.84 7.76
C SER A 40 -9.12 -4.69 6.59
N GLU A 41 -8.65 -4.85 5.35
CA GLU A 41 -9.50 -4.82 4.15
C GLU A 41 -10.27 -6.11 3.89
N ARG A 42 -9.92 -7.20 4.58
CA ARG A 42 -10.59 -8.50 4.48
C ARG A 42 -11.82 -8.57 5.38
N LEU A 43 -12.75 -7.65 5.20
CA LEU A 43 -13.98 -7.54 5.98
C LEU A 43 -14.78 -8.84 6.01
N GLU A 44 -14.88 -9.52 4.88
CA GLU A 44 -15.60 -10.78 4.73
C GLU A 44 -15.09 -11.92 5.64
N VAL A 45 -13.81 -11.85 6.05
CA VAL A 45 -13.20 -12.88 6.91
C VAL A 45 -13.52 -12.63 8.38
N TYR A 46 -13.41 -11.40 8.85
CA TYR A 46 -13.51 -11.13 10.29
C TYR A 46 -14.87 -10.56 10.73
N LEU A 47 -15.65 -9.92 9.87
CA LEU A 47 -17.00 -9.41 10.25
C LEU A 47 -17.92 -10.50 10.82
N PRO A 48 -17.98 -11.72 10.25
CA PRO A 48 -18.82 -12.78 10.83
C PRO A 48 -18.39 -13.18 12.25
N ILE A 49 -17.08 -13.06 12.55
CA ILE A 49 -16.53 -13.37 13.88
C ILE A 49 -16.89 -12.28 14.89
N LEU A 50 -17.00 -11.01 14.45
CA LEU A 50 -17.28 -9.86 15.30
C LEU A 50 -18.78 -9.62 15.52
N LYS A 51 -19.65 -10.15 14.64
CA LYS A 51 -21.11 -10.02 14.79
C LYS A 51 -21.59 -10.49 16.16
N ASN A 52 -22.49 -9.72 16.75
CA ASN A 52 -23.09 -9.97 18.06
C ASN A 52 -22.09 -10.00 19.24
N LYS A 53 -20.89 -9.44 19.04
CA LYS A 53 -19.90 -9.31 20.12
C LYS A 53 -19.70 -7.85 20.48
N ASN A 54 -19.43 -7.59 21.73
CA ASN A 54 -18.94 -6.31 22.22
C ASN A 54 -17.42 -6.30 22.06
N ILE A 55 -16.92 -5.41 21.23
CA ILE A 55 -15.48 -5.33 20.95
C ILE A 55 -14.85 -4.06 21.50
N ALA A 56 -13.58 -4.13 21.81
CA ALA A 56 -12.70 -2.99 21.99
C ALA A 56 -11.75 -2.90 20.79
N LEU A 57 -11.59 -1.72 20.25
CA LEU A 57 -10.71 -1.47 19.11
C LEU A 57 -9.52 -0.63 19.54
N VAL A 58 -8.33 -1.07 19.20
CA VAL A 58 -7.09 -0.28 19.29
C VAL A 58 -6.64 0.03 17.88
N ALA A 59 -6.60 1.29 17.54
CA ALA A 59 -6.23 1.74 16.19
C ALA A 59 -5.43 3.04 16.24
N ASN A 60 -4.87 3.45 15.12
CA ASN A 60 -4.21 4.73 14.95
C ASN A 60 -4.85 5.52 13.79
N GLN A 61 -4.36 6.73 13.53
CA GLN A 61 -4.90 7.58 12.47
C GLN A 61 -4.76 6.97 11.07
N THR A 62 -3.83 6.04 10.90
CA THR A 62 -3.56 5.36 9.61
C THR A 62 -4.27 4.02 9.46
N SER A 63 -5.11 3.64 10.43
CA SER A 63 -5.93 2.43 10.35
C SER A 63 -7.11 2.66 9.41
N LEU A 64 -6.82 2.65 8.11
CA LEU A 64 -7.78 2.90 7.04
C LEU A 64 -8.15 1.60 6.32
N VAL A 65 -9.40 1.53 5.90
CA VAL A 65 -9.97 0.50 5.05
C VAL A 65 -10.58 1.19 3.85
N ARG A 66 -9.99 1.03 2.68
CA ARG A 66 -10.45 1.69 1.44
C ARG A 66 -10.62 3.22 1.57
N GLY A 67 -9.77 3.85 2.38
CA GLY A 67 -9.78 5.30 2.61
C GLY A 67 -10.68 5.78 3.74
N GLU A 68 -11.50 4.92 4.35
CA GLU A 68 -12.30 5.21 5.54
C GLU A 68 -11.61 4.69 6.81
N HIS A 69 -11.85 5.36 7.93
CA HIS A 69 -11.27 4.90 9.19
C HIS A 69 -11.91 3.57 9.63
N LEU A 70 -11.10 2.62 10.11
CA LEU A 70 -11.55 1.27 10.47
C LEU A 70 -12.71 1.28 11.46
N VAL A 71 -12.76 2.22 12.41
CA VAL A 71 -13.85 2.33 13.38
C VAL A 71 -15.18 2.65 12.69
N ASP A 72 -15.16 3.57 11.73
CA ASP A 72 -16.36 3.99 11.00
C ASP A 72 -16.90 2.84 10.14
N VAL A 73 -16.00 2.12 9.48
CA VAL A 73 -16.34 0.93 8.69
C VAL A 73 -17.02 -0.13 9.57
N LEU A 74 -16.47 -0.41 10.75
CA LEU A 74 -17.05 -1.40 11.69
C LEU A 74 -18.43 -0.97 12.20
N LEU A 75 -18.60 0.31 12.53
CA LEU A 75 -19.89 0.86 12.97
C LEU A 75 -20.94 0.79 11.85
N ASN A 76 -20.57 1.12 10.62
CA ASN A 76 -21.43 1.03 9.45
C ASN A 76 -21.87 -0.42 9.16
N GLU A 77 -21.01 -1.39 9.44
CA GLU A 77 -21.31 -2.82 9.35
C GLU A 77 -22.12 -3.36 10.56
N GLY A 78 -22.52 -2.50 11.50
CA GLY A 78 -23.34 -2.85 12.65
C GLY A 78 -22.58 -3.56 13.77
N ILE A 79 -21.26 -3.46 13.80
CA ILE A 79 -20.44 -4.02 14.87
C ILE A 79 -20.51 -3.13 16.11
N GLN A 80 -20.71 -3.72 17.29
CA GLN A 80 -20.79 -2.98 18.55
C GLN A 80 -19.40 -2.70 19.12
N VAL A 81 -18.82 -1.54 18.76
CA VAL A 81 -17.56 -1.07 19.33
C VAL A 81 -17.84 -0.39 20.66
N LYS A 82 -17.53 -1.05 21.78
CA LYS A 82 -17.76 -0.52 23.14
C LYS A 82 -16.66 0.41 23.62
N LYS A 83 -15.43 0.19 23.20
CA LYS A 83 -14.27 1.02 23.54
C LYS A 83 -13.39 1.21 22.32
N TYR A 84 -12.91 2.43 22.18
CA TYR A 84 -11.98 2.80 21.13
C TYR A 84 -10.76 3.49 21.74
N PHE A 85 -9.57 2.96 21.47
CA PHE A 85 -8.31 3.53 21.93
C PHE A 85 -7.48 3.96 20.73
N LEU A 86 -7.19 5.26 20.67
CA LEU A 86 -6.19 5.78 19.74
C LEU A 86 -4.79 5.55 20.30
N LEU A 87 -3.95 4.88 19.55
CA LEU A 87 -2.59 4.56 19.96
C LEU A 87 -1.75 5.82 20.28
N SER A 88 -2.03 6.94 19.60
CA SER A 88 -1.42 8.23 19.87
C SER A 88 -1.76 8.78 21.26
N MET A 89 -3.00 8.62 21.72
CA MET A 89 -3.41 9.06 23.08
C MET A 89 -2.75 8.24 24.18
N VAL A 90 -2.64 6.92 23.98
CA VAL A 90 -1.97 6.04 24.97
C VAL A 90 -0.48 6.39 25.09
N PHE A 91 0.16 6.82 24.01
CA PHE A 91 1.56 7.21 24.02
C PHE A 91 1.78 8.55 24.74
N GLU A 92 0.89 9.55 24.51
CA GLU A 92 0.95 10.84 25.19
C GLU A 92 0.69 10.71 26.69
N GLU A 93 -0.29 9.91 27.09
CA GLU A 93 -0.60 9.70 28.50
C GLU A 93 0.56 9.03 29.25
N ARG A 94 1.23 8.06 28.62
CA ARG A 94 2.43 7.41 29.19
C ARG A 94 3.60 8.37 29.30
N MET A 95 3.83 9.23 28.30
CA MET A 95 4.90 10.22 28.30
C MET A 95 4.66 11.32 29.36
N MET A 96 3.40 11.66 29.65
CA MET A 96 3.06 12.60 30.69
C MET A 96 3.23 12.03 32.11
N GLN A 97 3.02 10.72 32.29
CA GLN A 97 3.25 10.06 33.59
C GLN A 97 4.75 9.89 33.92
N GLU A 98 5.58 9.73 32.89
CA GLU A 98 7.03 9.58 33.07
C GLU A 98 7.75 10.91 33.40
N LYS A 99 7.09 12.04 33.16
CA LYS A 99 7.60 13.40 33.49
C LYS A 99 7.22 13.90 34.89
N LYS A 100 6.49 13.12 35.67
CA LYS A 100 6.17 13.41 37.09
C LYS A 100 7.13 12.68 38.02
#